data_e3afb3afb0ac1cb6d65d00c28196ee31
#
_entry.id   e3afb3afb0ac1cb6d65d00c28196ee31
#
_cell.length_a   1.000
_cell.length_b   1.000
_cell.length_c   1.000
_cell.angle_alpha   90.00
_cell.angle_beta   90.00
_cell.angle_gamma   90.00
#
_symmetry.space_group_name_H-M   'P 1'
#
loop_
_entity.id
_entity.type
_entity.pdbx_description
1 polymer ?
#
loop_
_entity_poly.entity_id
_entity_poly.type
_entity_poly.pdbx_seq_one_letter_code
_entity_poly.pdbx_strand_id
1 'polypeptide(L)'
;MLDKDKLWIVAYISVKGMCKSRAYQQLAEFRNHYQFDESVNMIIVPVEEPTRIEFYNLEKAEPSSIEKLKELMNYAESETI
;
A
#
# COMPACT_ATOMS: atom_id res chain seq x y z
N MET A 1 -12.31 -8.34 -2.56
CA MET A 1 -13.06 -8.14 -1.30
C MET A 1 -12.08 -7.91 -0.16
N LEU A 2 -12.36 -6.93 0.69
CA LEU A 2 -11.52 -6.67 1.86
C LEU A 2 -11.83 -7.67 2.98
N ASP A 3 -10.78 -8.30 3.48
CA ASP A 3 -10.89 -9.23 4.59
C ASP A 3 -10.85 -8.45 5.91
N LYS A 4 -11.94 -8.47 6.67
CA LYS A 4 -12.06 -7.71 7.91
C LYS A 4 -11.24 -8.27 9.06
N ASP A 5 -10.83 -9.54 8.95
CA ASP A 5 -10.04 -10.19 9.99
C ASP A 5 -8.55 -9.88 9.87
N LYS A 6 -8.16 -9.18 8.80
CA LYS A 6 -6.76 -8.88 8.55
C LYS A 6 -6.45 -7.43 8.86
N LEU A 7 -5.22 -7.20 9.30
CA LEU A 7 -4.67 -5.85 9.43
C LEU A 7 -4.22 -5.38 8.05
N TRP A 8 -4.58 -4.16 7.71
CA TRP A 8 -4.17 -3.55 6.43
C TRP A 8 -3.13 -2.48 6.68
N ILE A 9 -2.07 -2.51 5.89
CA ILE A 9 -1.01 -1.51 5.93
C ILE A 9 -0.95 -0.85 4.57
N VAL A 10 -0.97 0.48 4.54
CA VAL A 10 -0.76 1.25 3.32
C VAL A 10 0.59 1.95 3.44
N ALA A 11 1.52 1.57 2.58
CA ALA A 11 2.86 2.14 2.54
C ALA A 11 2.97 3.12 1.37
N TYR A 12 3.05 4.40 1.68
CA TYR A 12 3.27 5.44 0.69
C TYR A 12 4.79 5.63 0.57
N ILE A 13 5.34 5.15 -0.54
CA ILE A 13 6.79 5.13 -0.74
C ILE A 13 7.20 6.27 -1.66
N SER A 14 8.07 7.14 -1.17
CA SER A 14 8.53 8.27 -1.96
C SER A 14 9.39 7.80 -3.13
N VAL A 15 9.00 8.25 -4.34
CA VAL A 15 9.75 8.00 -5.56
C VAL A 15 10.16 9.33 -6.23
N LYS A 16 10.19 10.39 -5.44
CA LYS A 16 10.53 11.73 -5.93
C LYS A 16 11.92 11.76 -6.54
N GLY A 17 12.01 12.32 -7.75
CA GLY A 17 13.27 12.42 -8.46
C GLY A 17 13.76 11.15 -9.12
N MET A 18 12.98 10.07 -9.04
CA MET A 18 13.35 8.79 -9.64
C MET A 18 12.75 8.64 -11.04
N CYS A 19 13.50 8.03 -11.97
CA CYS A 19 12.93 7.60 -13.23
C CYS A 19 12.02 6.40 -12.99
N LYS A 20 11.21 6.05 -13.98
CA LYS A 20 10.21 5.01 -13.85
C LYS A 20 10.81 3.65 -13.42
N SER A 21 11.90 3.24 -14.04
CA SER A 21 12.54 1.95 -13.71
C SER A 21 13.11 1.96 -12.29
N ARG A 22 13.68 3.07 -11.84
CA ARG A 22 14.20 3.19 -10.49
C ARG A 22 13.06 3.18 -9.46
N ALA A 23 11.94 3.84 -9.78
CA ALA A 23 10.76 3.84 -8.92
C ALA A 23 10.22 2.43 -8.73
N TYR A 24 10.09 1.66 -9.80
CA TYR A 24 9.64 0.26 -9.70
C TYR A 24 10.60 -0.59 -8.87
N GLN A 25 11.90 -0.39 -9.04
CA GLN A 25 12.90 -1.09 -8.26
C GLN A 25 12.76 -0.77 -6.77
N GLN A 26 12.55 0.50 -6.44
CA GLN A 26 12.36 0.95 -5.06
C GLN A 26 11.15 0.26 -4.41
N LEU A 27 10.04 0.20 -5.13
CA LEU A 27 8.82 -0.45 -4.63
C LEU A 27 9.02 -1.96 -4.44
N ALA A 28 9.71 -2.59 -5.39
CA ALA A 28 10.00 -4.03 -5.32
C ALA A 28 10.92 -4.36 -4.15
N GLU A 29 11.95 -3.56 -3.92
CA GLU A 29 12.85 -3.73 -2.79
C GLU A 29 12.11 -3.60 -1.46
N PHE A 30 11.22 -2.63 -1.36
CA PHE A 30 10.41 -2.45 -0.17
C PHE A 30 9.52 -3.67 0.08
N ARG A 31 8.84 -4.15 -0.95
CA ARG A 31 7.98 -5.33 -0.84
C ARG A 31 8.76 -6.56 -0.40
N ASN A 32 9.96 -6.76 -0.94
CA ASN A 32 10.79 -7.92 -0.61
C ASN A 32 11.39 -7.81 0.80
N HIS A 33 11.67 -6.59 1.24
CA HIS A 33 12.26 -6.36 2.57
C HIS A 33 11.24 -6.53 3.70
N TYR A 34 10.00 -6.12 3.47
CA TYR A 34 8.93 -6.19 4.46
C TYR A 34 7.93 -7.28 4.07
N GLN A 35 8.20 -8.49 4.55
CA GLN A 35 7.29 -9.62 4.35
C GLN A 35 6.51 -9.85 5.65
N PHE A 36 5.21 -9.73 5.56
CA PHE A 36 4.31 -9.98 6.68
C PHE A 36 3.65 -11.34 6.51
N ASP A 37 3.12 -11.88 7.61
CA ASP A 37 2.39 -13.14 7.54
C ASP A 37 1.02 -12.96 6.85
N GLU A 38 0.26 -14.05 6.74
CA GLU A 38 -1.02 -14.03 6.04
C GLU A 38 -2.10 -13.18 6.73
N SER A 39 -1.90 -12.83 7.99
CA SER A 39 -2.84 -11.98 8.72
C SER A 39 -2.70 -10.50 8.39
N VAL A 40 -1.70 -10.13 7.59
CA VAL A 40 -1.44 -8.74 7.24
C VAL A 40 -1.44 -8.57 5.73
N ASN A 41 -2.21 -7.60 5.25
CA ASN A 41 -2.19 -7.21 3.85
C ASN A 41 -1.51 -5.85 3.70
N MET A 42 -0.67 -5.70 2.69
CA MET A 42 0.03 -4.45 2.44
C MET A 42 -0.28 -3.93 1.04
N ILE A 43 -0.61 -2.64 0.97
CA ILE A 43 -0.77 -1.92 -0.28
C ILE A 43 0.39 -0.93 -0.38
N ILE A 44 1.11 -0.96 -1.50
CA ILE A 44 2.23 -0.05 -1.73
C ILE A 44 1.82 0.97 -2.78
N VAL A 45 1.94 2.25 -2.43
CA VAL A 45 1.55 3.36 -3.30
C VAL A 45 2.75 4.26 -3.54
N PRO A 46 3.15 4.48 -4.80
CA PRO A 46 4.22 5.44 -5.10
C PRO A 46 3.69 6.87 -4.93
N VAL A 47 4.46 7.71 -4.26
CA VAL A 47 4.10 9.11 -4.04
C VAL A 47 5.32 10.00 -4.23
N GLU A 48 5.08 11.29 -4.38
CA GLU A 48 6.16 12.28 -4.44
C GLU A 48 6.42 12.95 -3.09
N GLU A 49 5.52 12.75 -2.13
CA GLU A 49 5.69 13.21 -0.77
C GLU A 49 6.64 12.28 0.01
N PRO A 50 7.09 12.69 1.21
CA PRO A 50 7.91 11.80 2.05
C PRO A 50 7.20 10.48 2.37
N THR A 51 7.98 9.42 2.44
CA THR A 51 7.48 8.08 2.78
C THR A 51 6.75 8.09 4.12
N ARG A 52 5.59 7.43 4.15
CA ARG A 52 4.82 7.25 5.38
C ARG A 52 4.06 5.93 5.33
N ILE A 53 3.68 5.44 6.49
CA ILE A 53 2.95 4.19 6.62
C ILE A 53 1.69 4.43 7.44
N GLU A 54 0.55 3.93 6.94
CA GLU A 54 -0.73 4.02 7.64
C GLU A 54 -1.22 2.62 7.96
N PHE A 55 -1.82 2.45 9.13
CA PHE A 55 -2.36 1.17 9.58
C PHE A 55 -3.89 1.27 9.66
N TYR A 56 -4.56 0.22 9.17
CA TYR A 56 -6.03 0.14 9.17
C TYR A 56 -6.48 -1.17 9.79
N ASN A 57 -7.35 -1.08 10.80
CA ASN A 57 -8.04 -2.22 11.35
C ASN A 57 -9.51 -2.10 10.92
N LEU A 58 -9.94 -2.97 9.99
CA LEU A 58 -11.27 -2.84 9.38
C LEU A 58 -12.43 -3.11 10.32
N GLU A 59 -12.19 -3.82 11.41
CA GLU A 59 -13.23 -4.03 12.41
C GLU A 59 -13.67 -2.73 13.08
N LYS A 60 -12.74 -1.78 13.18
CA LYS A 60 -12.96 -0.49 13.83
C LYS A 60 -12.93 0.67 12.87
N ALA A 61 -12.73 0.41 11.58
CA ALA A 61 -12.58 1.46 10.59
C ALA A 61 -13.92 2.09 10.25
N GLU A 62 -13.91 3.39 10.00
CA GLU A 62 -15.06 4.10 9.47
C GLU A 62 -15.29 3.72 8.00
N PRO A 63 -16.55 3.83 7.51
CA PRO A 63 -16.83 3.53 6.10
C PRO A 63 -15.96 4.31 5.11
N SER A 64 -15.62 5.56 5.42
CA SER A 64 -14.76 6.38 4.57
C SER A 64 -13.34 5.79 4.45
N SER A 65 -12.82 5.20 5.51
CA SER A 65 -11.51 4.54 5.49
C SER A 65 -11.54 3.29 4.63
N ILE A 66 -12.62 2.52 4.69
CA ILE A 66 -12.80 1.33 3.87
C ILE A 66 -12.87 1.71 2.39
N GLU A 67 -13.59 2.77 2.05
CA GLU A 67 -13.66 3.26 0.68
C GLU A 67 -12.29 3.69 0.16
N LYS A 68 -11.51 4.38 1.00
CA LYS A 68 -10.16 4.79 0.64
C LYS A 68 -9.27 3.58 0.35
N LEU A 69 -9.36 2.52 1.14
CA LEU A 69 -8.59 1.30 0.91
C LEU A 69 -8.97 0.64 -0.42
N LYS A 70 -10.26 0.59 -0.73
CA LYS A 70 -10.73 0.03 -2.01
C LYS A 70 -10.18 0.80 -3.19
N GLU A 71 -10.17 2.13 -3.12
CA GLU A 71 -9.62 2.97 -4.17
C GLU A 71 -8.12 2.72 -4.35
N LEU A 72 -7.38 2.63 -3.24
CA LEU A 72 -5.96 2.36 -3.28
C LEU A 72 -5.64 0.98 -3.85
N MET A 73 -6.45 -0.02 -3.55
CA MET A 73 -6.29 -1.36 -4.11
C MET A 73 -6.45 -1.33 -5.62
N ASN A 74 -7.48 -0.64 -6.12
CA ASN A 74 -7.72 -0.52 -7.56
C ASN A 74 -6.56 0.20 -8.24
N TYR A 75 -6.05 1.25 -7.63
CA TYR A 75 -4.90 2.00 -8.13
C TYR A 75 -3.66 1.10 -8.21
N ALA A 76 -3.37 0.36 -7.15
CA ALA A 76 -2.21 -0.52 -7.09
C ALA A 76 -2.29 -1.62 -8.14
N GLU A 77 -3.47 -2.21 -8.35
CA GLU A 77 -3.67 -3.24 -9.36
C GLU A 77 -3.46 -2.68 -10.78
N SER A 78 -3.93 -1.47 -11.05
CA SER A 78 -3.76 -0.85 -12.36
C SER A 78 -2.30 -0.49 -12.65
N GLU A 79 -1.49 -0.22 -11.62
CA GLU A 79 -0.08 0.12 -11.77
C GLU A 79 0.83 -1.10 -11.92
N THR A 80 0.35 -2.30 -11.59
CA THR A 80 1.16 -3.52 -11.65
C THR A 80 1.16 -4.21 -13.01
N ILE A 81 0.54 -3.62 -13.97
CA ILE A 81 0.47 -4.19 -15.33
C ILE A 81 1.75 -3.89 -16.11
#